data_e1a45d0ff83afe4d2c919b46e8dc531b
#
_entry.id   e1a45d0ff83afe4d2c919b46e8dc531b
#
_cell.length_a   1.000
_cell.length_b   1.000
_cell.length_c   1.000
_cell.angle_alpha   90.00
_cell.angle_beta   90.00
_cell.angle_gamma   90.00
#
_symmetry.space_group_name_H-M   'P 1'
#
loop_
_entity.id
_entity.type
_entity.pdbx_description
1 polymer ?
#
loop_
_entity_poly.entity_id
_entity_poly.type
_entity_poly.pdbx_seq_one_letter_code
_entity_poly.pdbx_strand_id
1 'polypeptide(L)'
;MFNAIRYIDRTGCQWRQLPKDFPPHTTVYKYFWEWTRYGVLDRIHQTLLERCRETLRARGRPHSGDHRHAGRESDRKRGVSIDPVGYDAGKKIKGIKRNALVDTEGHLLALEVIAANVQDRDCAAGLIERALRKYPRLKRIFADGGYAGPKLASALVGLPVELEIVKRTDKNGGFKVLRRRWVIERTFSWLRRNRRLMAHYEALAMSALGFAKLAMIAVTLKRMTR
;
A
#
# COMPACT_ATOMS: atom_id res chain seq x y z
N MET A 1 12.91 -10.31 17.39
CA MET A 1 12.88 -8.94 16.83
C MET A 1 11.66 -8.71 15.91
N PHE A 2 11.49 -9.45 14.82
CA PHE A 2 10.36 -9.32 13.90
C PHE A 2 8.99 -9.38 14.61
N ASN A 3 8.77 -10.36 15.50
CA ASN A 3 7.51 -10.49 16.25
C ASN A 3 7.20 -9.29 17.14
N ALA A 4 8.22 -8.65 17.74
CA ALA A 4 8.04 -7.44 18.54
C ALA A 4 7.55 -6.26 17.70
N ILE A 5 8.14 -6.04 16.51
CA ILE A 5 7.69 -5.00 15.58
C ILE A 5 6.26 -5.32 15.08
N ARG A 6 5.99 -6.61 14.79
CA ARG A 6 4.64 -7.07 14.40
C ARG A 6 3.60 -6.87 15.51
N TYR A 7 3.99 -7.03 16.75
CA TYR A 7 3.12 -6.77 17.90
C TYR A 7 2.68 -5.29 17.91
N ILE A 8 3.64 -4.36 17.76
CA ILE A 8 3.34 -2.91 17.67
C ILE A 8 2.43 -2.59 16.50
N ASP A 9 2.71 -3.13 15.31
CA ASP A 9 1.87 -2.95 14.13
C ASP A 9 0.43 -3.44 14.38
N ARG A 10 0.29 -4.62 14.95
CA ARG A 10 -1.01 -5.27 15.18
C ARG A 10 -1.83 -4.60 16.25
N THR A 11 -1.21 -4.25 17.39
CA THR A 11 -1.90 -3.70 18.56
C THR A 11 -2.03 -2.17 18.52
N GLY A 12 -1.13 -1.49 17.79
CA GLY A 12 -1.04 -0.04 17.75
C GLY A 12 -0.51 0.59 19.03
N CYS A 13 0.07 -0.20 19.95
CA CYS A 13 0.61 0.32 21.21
C CYS A 13 1.79 1.28 20.96
N GLN A 14 2.08 2.11 21.94
CA GLN A 14 3.28 2.94 21.93
C GLN A 14 4.53 2.08 22.10
N TRP A 15 5.66 2.50 21.54
CA TRP A 15 6.94 1.78 21.64
C TRP A 15 7.31 1.44 23.08
N ARG A 16 7.11 2.39 24.01
CA ARG A 16 7.40 2.22 25.45
C ARG A 16 6.49 1.22 26.16
N GLN A 17 5.35 0.88 25.55
CA GLN A 17 4.36 -0.08 26.08
C GLN A 17 4.55 -1.48 25.51
N LEU A 18 5.65 -1.73 24.81
CA LEU A 18 5.99 -3.08 24.36
C LEU A 18 6.13 -4.01 25.57
N PRO A 19 5.47 -5.18 25.60
CA PRO A 19 5.58 -6.15 26.72
C PRO A 19 7.03 -6.55 26.99
N LYS A 20 7.31 -6.82 28.26
CA LYS A 20 8.67 -7.21 28.74
C LYS A 20 9.17 -8.54 28.18
N ASP A 21 8.29 -9.39 27.66
CA ASP A 21 8.62 -10.63 26.96
C ASP A 21 9.36 -10.41 25.64
N PHE A 22 9.30 -9.19 25.11
CA PHE A 22 10.06 -8.77 23.95
C PHE A 22 11.36 -8.06 24.36
N PRO A 23 12.33 -7.93 23.46
CA PRO A 23 13.52 -7.13 23.70
C PRO A 23 13.17 -5.66 24.02
N PRO A 24 14.08 -4.91 24.68
CA PRO A 24 13.86 -3.50 25.00
C PRO A 24 13.34 -2.69 23.81
N HIS A 25 12.33 -1.86 24.05
CA HIS A 25 11.65 -1.11 22.99
C HIS A 25 12.60 -0.23 22.16
N THR A 26 13.66 0.30 22.76
CA THR A 26 14.69 1.08 22.07
C THR A 26 15.44 0.25 21.02
N THR A 27 15.78 -0.99 21.37
CA THR A 27 16.42 -1.94 20.47
C THR A 27 15.45 -2.33 19.33
N VAL A 28 14.20 -2.64 19.66
CA VAL A 28 13.17 -2.99 18.65
C VAL A 28 12.94 -1.83 17.69
N TYR A 29 12.86 -0.60 18.21
CA TYR A 29 12.72 0.61 17.38
C TYR A 29 13.92 0.82 16.45
N LYS A 30 15.16 0.64 16.97
CA LYS A 30 16.38 0.73 16.16
C LYS A 30 16.33 -0.24 14.97
N TYR A 31 16.01 -1.51 15.21
CA TYR A 31 15.88 -2.49 14.11
C TYR A 31 14.77 -2.15 13.13
N PHE A 32 13.61 -1.68 13.59
CA PHE A 32 12.54 -1.23 12.70
C PHE A 32 13.01 -0.08 11.81
N TRP A 33 13.70 0.90 12.40
CA TRP A 33 14.22 2.05 11.68
C TRP A 33 15.27 1.64 10.64
N GLU A 34 16.23 0.80 11.01
CA GLU A 34 17.28 0.28 10.13
C GLU A 34 16.67 -0.54 8.99
N TRP A 35 15.77 -1.48 9.29
CA TRP A 35 15.14 -2.34 8.29
C TRP A 35 14.30 -1.54 7.29
N THR A 36 13.68 -0.48 7.74
CA THR A 36 12.92 0.43 6.88
C THR A 36 13.86 1.25 6.02
N ARG A 37 14.89 1.87 6.62
CA ARG A 37 15.85 2.76 5.94
C ARG A 37 16.70 2.03 4.90
N TYR A 38 17.19 0.85 5.23
CA TYR A 38 18.06 0.07 4.34
C TYR A 38 17.30 -0.90 3.43
N GLY A 39 15.98 -0.77 3.34
CA GLY A 39 15.15 -1.55 2.42
C GLY A 39 15.08 -3.04 2.73
N VAL A 40 15.36 -3.45 3.98
CA VAL A 40 15.25 -4.86 4.39
C VAL A 40 13.81 -5.35 4.28
N LEU A 41 12.85 -4.54 4.73
CA LEU A 41 11.42 -4.87 4.62
C LEU A 41 10.97 -4.97 3.15
N ASP A 42 11.55 -4.17 2.25
CA ASP A 42 11.28 -4.26 0.81
C ASP A 42 11.77 -5.59 0.24
N ARG A 43 13.01 -6.00 0.57
CA ARG A 43 13.58 -7.27 0.12
C ARG A 43 12.78 -8.47 0.64
N ILE A 44 12.44 -8.47 1.93
CA ILE A 44 11.62 -9.54 2.52
C ILE A 44 10.27 -9.62 1.81
N HIS A 45 9.58 -8.48 1.63
CA HIS A 45 8.30 -8.43 0.95
C HIS A 45 8.38 -8.95 -0.48
N GLN A 46 9.39 -8.55 -1.24
CA GLN A 46 9.59 -8.98 -2.62
C GLN A 46 9.85 -10.48 -2.72
N THR A 47 10.79 -11.01 -1.94
CA THR A 47 11.10 -12.45 -1.92
C THR A 47 9.86 -13.29 -1.55
N LEU A 48 9.10 -12.86 -0.54
CA LEU A 48 7.87 -13.55 -0.17
C LEU A 48 6.80 -13.48 -1.26
N LEU A 49 6.68 -12.35 -1.93
CA LEU A 49 5.75 -12.19 -3.03
C LEU A 49 6.07 -13.14 -4.20
N GLU A 50 7.35 -13.26 -4.55
CA GLU A 50 7.83 -14.17 -5.60
C GLU A 50 7.51 -15.62 -5.22
N ARG A 51 7.89 -16.06 -4.03
CA ARG A 51 7.59 -17.41 -3.52
C ARG A 51 6.08 -17.69 -3.44
N CYS A 52 5.29 -16.72 -2.99
CA CYS A 52 3.83 -16.86 -2.95
C CYS A 52 3.25 -17.08 -4.35
N ARG A 53 3.74 -16.37 -5.35
CA ARG A 53 3.33 -16.53 -6.73
C ARG A 53 3.71 -17.90 -7.30
N GLU A 54 4.90 -18.39 -7.01
CA GLU A 54 5.34 -19.75 -7.38
C GLU A 54 4.45 -20.81 -6.76
N THR A 55 4.16 -20.71 -5.46
CA THR A 55 3.27 -21.61 -4.75
C THR A 55 1.86 -21.61 -5.33
N LEU A 56 1.30 -20.45 -5.67
CA LEU A 56 -0.02 -20.32 -6.26
C LEU A 56 -0.07 -20.93 -7.68
N ARG A 57 0.99 -20.75 -8.47
CA ARG A 57 1.11 -21.40 -9.79
C ARG A 57 1.19 -22.92 -9.68
N ALA A 58 2.00 -23.44 -8.76
CA ALA A 58 2.12 -24.87 -8.52
C ALA A 58 0.79 -25.51 -8.08
N ARG A 59 -0.10 -24.74 -7.41
CA ARG A 59 -1.46 -25.18 -7.04
C ARG A 59 -2.50 -25.00 -8.15
N GLY A 60 -2.09 -24.74 -9.40
CA GLY A 60 -2.99 -24.58 -10.54
C GLY A 60 -3.88 -23.34 -10.51
N ARG A 61 -3.63 -22.38 -9.60
CA ARG A 61 -4.35 -21.12 -9.59
C ARG A 61 -3.85 -20.22 -10.71
N PRO A 62 -4.72 -19.75 -11.62
CA PRO A 62 -4.30 -18.90 -12.72
C PRO A 62 -3.65 -17.63 -12.16
N HIS A 63 -2.42 -17.39 -12.55
CA HIS A 63 -1.73 -16.15 -12.26
C HIS A 63 -2.14 -15.13 -13.33
N SER A 64 -3.03 -14.22 -12.98
CA SER A 64 -3.34 -13.06 -13.81
C SER A 64 -2.17 -12.07 -13.73
N GLY A 65 -1.12 -12.38 -14.51
CA GLY A 65 0.19 -11.76 -14.39
C GLY A 65 0.27 -10.29 -14.77
N ASP A 66 -0.64 -9.80 -15.62
CA ASP A 66 -0.43 -8.56 -16.36
C ASP A 66 -1.34 -7.40 -15.95
N HIS A 67 -2.29 -7.60 -15.04
CA HIS A 67 -3.23 -6.58 -14.61
C HIS A 67 -2.97 -6.12 -13.17
N ARG A 68 -3.09 -4.82 -12.92
CA ARG A 68 -2.81 -4.19 -11.62
C ARG A 68 -3.90 -3.18 -11.28
N HIS A 69 -4.02 -2.86 -10.01
CA HIS A 69 -5.02 -1.94 -9.50
C HIS A 69 -4.35 -0.82 -8.74
N ALA A 70 -4.64 0.41 -9.11
CA ALA A 70 -4.24 1.61 -8.40
C ALA A 70 -5.41 2.16 -7.59
N GLY A 71 -5.14 2.61 -6.40
CA GLY A 71 -6.13 3.24 -5.54
C GLY A 71 -5.48 3.96 -4.38
N ARG A 72 -6.29 4.72 -3.66
CA ARG A 72 -5.85 5.52 -2.53
C ARG A 72 -6.67 5.28 -1.28
N GLU A 73 -6.07 5.58 -0.16
CA GLU A 73 -6.70 5.69 1.14
C GLU A 73 -6.28 7.01 1.79
N SER A 74 -7.24 7.74 2.36
CA SER A 74 -6.95 8.95 3.12
C SER A 74 -6.99 8.67 4.61
N ASP A 75 -6.07 9.23 5.35
CA ASP A 75 -5.89 8.99 6.77
C ASP A 75 -5.72 10.30 7.53
N ARG A 76 -6.46 10.47 8.62
CA ARG A 76 -6.31 11.64 9.50
C ARG A 76 -5.04 11.49 10.32
N LYS A 77 -4.22 12.54 10.32
CA LYS A 77 -3.04 12.59 11.17
C LYS A 77 -3.43 12.78 12.64
N ARG A 78 -2.83 11.97 13.50
CA ARG A 78 -2.90 12.10 14.95
C ARG A 78 -1.47 12.23 15.49
N GLY A 79 -1.22 13.24 16.34
CA GLY A 79 0.10 13.50 16.91
C GLY A 79 0.86 14.65 16.25
N VAL A 80 2.18 14.70 16.45
CA VAL A 80 3.06 15.78 15.99
C VAL A 80 3.00 15.93 14.47
N SER A 81 2.85 17.17 13.99
CA SER A 81 2.77 17.47 12.56
C SER A 81 4.16 17.47 11.95
N ILE A 82 4.51 16.38 11.26
CA ILE A 82 5.70 16.28 10.43
C ILE A 82 5.27 15.81 9.04
N ASP A 83 6.01 16.20 8.00
CA ASP A 83 5.73 15.86 6.59
C ASP A 83 5.50 14.36 6.32
N PRO A 84 4.68 14.05 5.35
CA PRO A 84 3.80 14.94 4.60
C PRO A 84 2.46 15.16 5.30
N VAL A 85 1.95 16.37 5.36
CA VAL A 85 0.60 16.68 5.86
C VAL A 85 -0.04 17.71 4.95
N GLY A 86 -1.27 17.46 4.51
CA GLY A 86 -2.07 18.37 3.72
C GLY A 86 -3.54 18.34 4.12
N TYR A 87 -4.34 19.24 3.58
CA TYR A 87 -5.78 19.28 3.77
C TYR A 87 -6.51 18.87 2.49
N ASP A 88 -7.24 17.78 2.54
CA ASP A 88 -8.14 17.34 1.46
C ASP A 88 -9.47 18.09 1.62
N ALA A 89 -9.72 19.10 0.79
CA ALA A 89 -10.93 19.91 0.85
C ALA A 89 -12.20 19.10 0.51
N GLY A 90 -12.10 18.10 -0.37
CA GLY A 90 -13.23 17.25 -0.77
C GLY A 90 -13.68 16.33 0.35
N LYS A 91 -12.75 15.79 1.13
CA LYS A 91 -13.05 14.90 2.28
C LYS A 91 -13.02 15.62 3.62
N LYS A 92 -12.66 16.92 3.65
CA LYS A 92 -12.49 17.74 4.86
C LYS A 92 -11.56 17.05 5.89
N ILE A 93 -10.46 16.46 5.42
CA ILE A 93 -9.52 15.71 6.25
C ILE A 93 -8.12 16.33 6.13
N LYS A 94 -7.54 16.69 7.28
CA LYS A 94 -6.11 17.04 7.38
C LYS A 94 -5.32 15.76 7.68
N GLY A 95 -4.36 15.43 6.82
CA GLY A 95 -3.57 14.21 7.00
C GLY A 95 -2.77 13.82 5.77
N ILE A 96 -2.73 12.52 5.54
CA ILE A 96 -2.01 11.90 4.42
C ILE A 96 -2.95 11.09 3.53
N LYS A 97 -2.46 10.80 2.33
CA LYS A 97 -3.01 9.77 1.44
C LYS A 97 -1.99 8.65 1.26
N ARG A 98 -2.47 7.42 1.20
CA ARG A 98 -1.70 6.26 0.79
C ARG A 98 -2.14 5.85 -0.60
N ASN A 99 -1.26 6.01 -1.58
CA ASN A 99 -1.48 5.53 -2.94
C ASN A 99 -0.81 4.18 -3.09
N ALA A 100 -1.54 3.21 -3.60
CA ALA A 100 -1.03 1.85 -3.74
C ALA A 100 -1.29 1.30 -5.14
N LEU A 101 -0.36 0.49 -5.61
CA LEU A 101 -0.52 -0.38 -6.75
C LEU A 101 -0.47 -1.82 -6.27
N VAL A 102 -1.48 -2.60 -6.59
CA VAL A 102 -1.61 -4.00 -6.16
C VAL A 102 -1.83 -4.91 -7.36
N ASP A 103 -1.44 -6.18 -7.24
CA ASP A 103 -1.78 -7.16 -8.25
C ASP A 103 -3.24 -7.66 -8.09
N THR A 104 -3.68 -8.50 -9.00
CA THR A 104 -5.05 -9.05 -9.01
C THR A 104 -5.37 -9.89 -7.78
N GLU A 105 -4.35 -10.40 -7.10
CA GLU A 105 -4.48 -11.11 -5.83
C GLU A 105 -4.47 -10.15 -4.62
N GLY A 106 -4.22 -8.86 -4.84
CA GLY A 106 -4.15 -7.83 -3.80
C GLY A 106 -2.80 -7.76 -3.10
N HIS A 107 -1.74 -8.32 -3.69
CA HIS A 107 -0.39 -8.11 -3.17
C HIS A 107 0.11 -6.72 -3.55
N LEU A 108 0.72 -6.05 -2.59
CA LEU A 108 1.27 -4.72 -2.76
C LEU A 108 2.49 -4.76 -3.69
N LEU A 109 2.46 -3.99 -4.78
CA LEU A 109 3.57 -3.82 -5.72
C LEU A 109 4.33 -2.52 -5.46
N ALA A 110 3.59 -1.44 -5.23
CA ALA A 110 4.13 -0.16 -4.87
C ALA A 110 3.20 0.55 -3.89
N LEU A 111 3.76 1.33 -3.00
CA LEU A 111 3.04 2.15 -2.03
C LEU A 111 3.76 3.48 -1.87
N GLU A 112 2.98 4.53 -1.74
CA GLU A 112 3.45 5.88 -1.51
C GLU A 112 2.59 6.57 -0.45
N VAL A 113 3.22 7.37 0.38
CA VAL A 113 2.56 8.23 1.37
C VAL A 113 2.79 9.67 0.96
N ILE A 114 1.71 10.40 0.72
CA ILE A 114 1.72 11.79 0.27
C ILE A 114 0.80 12.66 1.15
N ALA A 115 0.96 13.97 1.06
CA ALA A 115 0.06 14.91 1.71
C ALA A 115 -1.37 14.81 1.15
N ALA A 116 -2.38 15.00 2.00
CA ALA A 116 -3.77 14.80 1.61
C ALA A 116 -4.28 15.77 0.53
N ASN A 117 -3.64 16.94 0.35
CA ASN A 117 -3.98 17.92 -0.68
C ASN A 117 -3.47 17.55 -2.09
N VAL A 118 -2.50 16.63 -2.21
CA VAL A 118 -1.98 16.20 -3.51
C VAL A 118 -3.05 15.40 -4.25
N GLN A 119 -3.27 15.68 -5.53
CA GLN A 119 -4.23 14.94 -6.35
C GLN A 119 -3.64 13.59 -6.78
N ASP A 120 -4.51 12.59 -6.93
CA ASP A 120 -4.09 11.21 -7.24
C ASP A 120 -3.36 11.10 -8.57
N ARG A 121 -3.85 11.83 -9.58
CA ARG A 121 -3.24 11.90 -10.92
C ARG A 121 -1.85 12.54 -10.93
N ASP A 122 -1.52 13.40 -9.95
CA ASP A 122 -0.24 14.10 -9.91
C ASP A 122 0.90 13.22 -9.39
N CYS A 123 0.60 12.23 -8.56
CA CYS A 123 1.59 11.31 -7.99
C CYS A 123 1.63 9.94 -8.68
N ALA A 124 0.58 9.60 -9.46
CA ALA A 124 0.42 8.28 -10.05
C ALA A 124 1.57 7.91 -11.01
N ALA A 125 2.05 8.84 -11.83
CA ALA A 125 3.12 8.56 -12.79
C ALA A 125 4.38 8.04 -12.10
N GLY A 126 4.87 8.72 -11.06
CA GLY A 126 6.04 8.29 -10.31
C GLY A 126 5.85 6.95 -9.59
N LEU A 127 4.63 6.67 -9.09
CA LEU A 127 4.31 5.37 -8.50
C LEU A 127 4.37 4.25 -9.55
N ILE A 128 3.81 4.49 -10.74
CA ILE A 128 3.79 3.55 -11.87
C ILE A 128 5.21 3.29 -12.37
N GLU A 129 6.03 4.32 -12.56
CA GLU A 129 7.43 4.18 -12.98
C GLU A 129 8.25 3.35 -11.99
N ARG A 130 8.08 3.60 -10.68
CA ARG A 130 8.74 2.78 -9.65
C ARG A 130 8.29 1.31 -9.69
N ALA A 131 7.01 1.08 -9.99
CA ALA A 131 6.49 -0.28 -10.16
C ALA A 131 7.04 -0.94 -11.42
N LEU A 132 7.11 -0.24 -12.54
CA LEU A 132 7.66 -0.77 -13.80
C LEU A 132 9.13 -1.16 -13.67
N ARG A 133 9.95 -0.40 -12.93
CA ARG A 133 11.34 -0.78 -12.66
C ARG A 133 11.46 -2.13 -11.94
N LYS A 134 10.51 -2.47 -11.06
CA LYS A 134 10.51 -3.76 -10.34
C LYS A 134 9.76 -4.86 -11.10
N TYR A 135 8.76 -4.49 -11.88
CA TYR A 135 7.86 -5.39 -12.58
C TYR A 135 7.74 -5.01 -14.06
N PRO A 136 8.78 -5.24 -14.88
CA PRO A 136 8.82 -4.81 -16.29
C PRO A 136 7.73 -5.46 -17.17
N ARG A 137 7.13 -6.55 -16.70
CA ARG A 137 6.00 -7.23 -17.38
C ARG A 137 4.63 -6.64 -17.03
N LEU A 138 4.57 -5.50 -16.34
CA LEU A 138 3.34 -4.80 -16.06
C LEU A 138 2.79 -4.18 -17.35
N LYS A 139 1.65 -4.68 -17.85
CA LYS A 139 1.06 -4.23 -19.13
C LYS A 139 -0.15 -3.33 -18.94
N ARG A 140 -0.96 -3.58 -17.89
CA ARG A 140 -2.22 -2.85 -17.71
C ARG A 140 -2.47 -2.52 -16.25
N ILE A 141 -2.96 -1.31 -16.02
CA ILE A 141 -3.36 -0.80 -14.71
C ILE A 141 -4.83 -0.37 -14.77
N PHE A 142 -5.61 -0.82 -13.80
CA PHE A 142 -6.98 -0.38 -13.59
C PHE A 142 -7.02 0.66 -12.47
N ALA A 143 -7.62 1.82 -12.75
CA ALA A 143 -7.73 2.89 -11.77
C ALA A 143 -9.14 3.49 -11.77
N ASP A 144 -9.49 4.21 -10.71
CA ASP A 144 -10.76 4.93 -10.64
C ASP A 144 -10.72 6.28 -11.37
N GLY A 145 -11.89 6.96 -11.41
CA GLY A 145 -12.03 8.25 -12.07
C GLY A 145 -11.12 9.36 -11.55
N GLY A 146 -10.60 9.23 -10.31
CA GLY A 146 -9.64 10.20 -9.74
C GLY A 146 -8.29 10.25 -10.46
N TYR A 147 -7.98 9.20 -11.21
CA TYR A 147 -6.76 9.09 -12.03
C TYR A 147 -6.99 9.53 -13.48
N ALA A 148 -8.22 9.90 -13.87
CA ALA A 148 -8.50 10.39 -15.21
C ALA A 148 -7.93 11.80 -15.44
N GLY A 149 -7.44 12.05 -16.65
CA GLY A 149 -7.03 13.38 -17.09
C GLY A 149 -5.83 13.38 -18.03
N PRO A 150 -5.69 14.45 -18.81
CA PRO A 150 -4.65 14.54 -19.84
C PRO A 150 -3.24 14.55 -19.25
N LYS A 151 -3.04 15.14 -18.07
CA LYS A 151 -1.73 15.23 -17.41
C LYS A 151 -1.14 13.84 -17.12
N LEU A 152 -1.93 12.91 -16.55
CA LEU A 152 -1.45 11.56 -16.30
C LEU A 152 -1.29 10.78 -17.60
N ALA A 153 -2.24 10.92 -18.54
CA ALA A 153 -2.14 10.27 -19.85
C ALA A 153 -0.84 10.68 -20.57
N SER A 154 -0.53 11.98 -20.61
CA SER A 154 0.72 12.48 -21.20
C SER A 154 1.97 11.97 -20.48
N ALA A 155 1.94 11.89 -19.15
CA ALA A 155 3.07 11.39 -18.37
C ALA A 155 3.34 9.88 -18.57
N LEU A 156 2.34 9.12 -19.03
CA LEU A 156 2.48 7.70 -19.34
C LEU A 156 2.86 7.41 -20.80
N VAL A 157 2.92 8.43 -21.65
CA VAL A 157 3.35 8.26 -23.04
C VAL A 157 4.77 7.71 -23.06
N GLY A 158 4.99 6.66 -23.85
CA GLY A 158 6.29 5.98 -23.95
C GLY A 158 6.57 4.93 -22.88
N LEU A 159 5.72 4.81 -21.85
CA LEU A 159 5.82 3.70 -20.91
C LEU A 159 5.09 2.45 -21.45
N PRO A 160 5.63 1.23 -21.22
CA PRO A 160 5.04 -0.03 -21.72
C PRO A 160 3.82 -0.48 -20.88
N VAL A 161 2.92 0.46 -20.55
CA VAL A 161 1.77 0.19 -19.68
C VAL A 161 0.55 0.96 -20.14
N GLU A 162 -0.61 0.31 -20.17
CA GLU A 162 -1.91 0.89 -20.46
C GLU A 162 -2.65 1.21 -19.16
N LEU A 163 -3.17 2.42 -19.02
CA LEU A 163 -4.03 2.84 -17.91
C LEU A 163 -5.50 2.79 -18.33
N GLU A 164 -6.27 1.91 -17.74
CA GLU A 164 -7.71 1.77 -17.97
C GLU A 164 -8.49 2.40 -16.80
N ILE A 165 -9.27 3.43 -17.10
CA ILE A 165 -10.11 4.09 -16.10
C ILE A 165 -11.44 3.33 -15.98
N VAL A 166 -11.66 2.70 -14.83
CA VAL A 166 -12.90 1.98 -14.53
C VAL A 166 -13.95 2.96 -14.03
N LYS A 167 -14.88 3.35 -14.92
CA LYS A 167 -16.01 4.23 -14.60
C LYS A 167 -17.19 3.43 -14.04
N ARG A 168 -17.99 4.06 -13.18
CA ARG A 168 -19.33 3.56 -12.84
C ARG A 168 -20.23 3.74 -14.05
N THR A 169 -20.80 2.65 -14.55
CA THR A 169 -21.73 2.66 -15.69
C THR A 169 -23.18 2.84 -15.27
N ASP A 170 -23.49 2.65 -13.99
CA ASP A 170 -24.88 2.70 -13.51
C ASP A 170 -25.27 4.10 -13.03
N LYS A 171 -26.36 4.63 -13.58
CA LYS A 171 -27.03 5.86 -13.13
C LYS A 171 -27.89 5.65 -11.86
N ASN A 172 -28.22 4.41 -11.53
CA ASN A 172 -29.05 4.08 -10.36
C ASN A 172 -28.18 3.96 -9.12
N GLY A 173 -28.48 4.75 -8.09
CA GLY A 173 -27.78 4.72 -6.81
C GLY A 173 -27.90 3.35 -6.14
N GLY A 174 -26.78 2.82 -5.61
CA GLY A 174 -26.69 1.54 -4.90
C GLY A 174 -25.25 1.07 -4.81
N PHE A 175 -24.96 0.18 -3.86
CA PHE A 175 -23.66 -0.47 -3.76
C PHE A 175 -23.53 -1.56 -4.84
N LYS A 176 -22.59 -1.39 -5.75
CA LYS A 176 -22.23 -2.41 -6.74
C LYS A 176 -20.74 -2.67 -6.70
N VAL A 177 -20.40 -3.94 -6.58
CA VAL A 177 -18.99 -4.37 -6.65
C VAL A 177 -18.52 -4.21 -8.09
N LEU A 178 -17.73 -3.18 -8.35
CA LEU A 178 -17.09 -3.03 -9.66
C LEU A 178 -15.98 -4.07 -9.78
N ARG A 179 -16.12 -4.97 -10.76
CA ARG A 179 -15.08 -5.95 -11.09
C ARG A 179 -13.75 -5.21 -11.23
N ARG A 180 -12.67 -5.78 -10.64
CA ARG A 180 -11.31 -5.24 -10.66
C ARG A 180 -11.02 -4.10 -9.66
N ARG A 181 -12.00 -3.27 -9.22
CA ARG A 181 -11.76 -2.23 -8.20
C ARG A 181 -11.73 -2.76 -6.77
N TRP A 182 -12.54 -3.73 -6.44
CA TRP A 182 -12.66 -4.26 -5.08
C TRP A 182 -11.33 -4.82 -4.53
N VAL A 183 -10.38 -5.17 -5.42
CA VAL A 183 -9.09 -5.74 -5.02
C VAL A 183 -8.27 -4.76 -4.19
N ILE A 184 -8.19 -3.50 -4.61
CA ILE A 184 -7.46 -2.46 -3.87
C ILE A 184 -8.16 -2.11 -2.54
N GLU A 185 -9.51 -2.04 -2.56
CA GLU A 185 -10.30 -1.80 -1.36
C GLU A 185 -10.09 -2.93 -0.33
N ARG A 186 -10.09 -4.18 -0.78
CA ARG A 186 -9.73 -5.36 0.02
C ARG A 186 -8.32 -5.24 0.61
N THR A 187 -7.36 -4.81 -0.17
CA THR A 187 -5.98 -4.67 0.30
C THR A 187 -5.88 -3.61 1.40
N PHE A 188 -6.49 -2.45 1.22
CA PHE A 188 -6.56 -1.45 2.29
C PHE A 188 -7.30 -1.96 3.52
N SER A 189 -8.35 -2.75 3.36
CA SER A 189 -9.03 -3.42 4.47
C SER A 189 -8.10 -4.35 5.24
N TRP A 190 -7.22 -5.10 4.57
CA TRP A 190 -6.21 -5.91 5.26
C TRP A 190 -5.17 -5.09 6.01
N LEU A 191 -4.72 -3.97 5.44
CA LEU A 191 -3.82 -3.04 6.14
C LEU A 191 -4.48 -2.50 7.41
N ARG A 192 -5.73 -2.08 7.35
CA ARG A 192 -6.50 -1.54 8.50
C ARG A 192 -6.74 -2.54 9.62
N ARG A 193 -6.60 -3.84 9.39
CA ARG A 193 -6.62 -4.84 10.48
C ARG A 193 -5.47 -4.69 11.46
N ASN A 194 -4.45 -3.93 11.10
CA ASN A 194 -3.35 -3.56 12.00
C ASN A 194 -3.68 -2.20 12.60
N ARG A 195 -3.86 -2.13 13.91
CA ARG A 195 -4.31 -0.90 14.61
C ARG A 195 -3.37 0.27 14.37
N ARG A 196 -2.06 0.00 14.20
CA ARG A 196 -1.07 1.04 13.88
C ARG A 196 -1.34 1.73 12.55
N LEU A 197 -2.02 1.07 11.62
CA LEU A 197 -2.36 1.59 10.29
C LEU A 197 -3.80 2.13 10.18
N MET A 198 -4.59 2.11 11.26
CA MET A 198 -5.96 2.66 11.25
C MET A 198 -5.98 4.18 11.16
N ALA A 199 -4.91 4.85 11.59
CA ALA A 199 -4.71 6.28 11.44
C ALA A 199 -3.22 6.55 11.23
N HIS A 200 -2.88 7.80 10.85
CA HIS A 200 -1.49 8.18 10.68
C HIS A 200 -0.89 8.67 12.00
N TYR A 201 -0.13 7.81 12.65
CA TYR A 201 0.57 8.12 13.90
C TYR A 201 2.05 8.49 13.68
N GLU A 202 2.60 8.05 12.54
CA GLU A 202 4.03 8.17 12.28
C GLU A 202 4.43 9.60 11.93
N ALA A 203 5.56 10.03 12.46
CA ALA A 203 6.15 11.33 12.14
C ALA A 203 6.75 11.34 10.72
N LEU A 204 7.29 10.22 10.27
CA LEU A 204 7.95 10.07 8.98
C LEU A 204 7.14 9.19 8.04
N ALA A 205 7.00 9.62 6.78
CA ALA A 205 6.38 8.81 5.72
C ALA A 205 7.05 7.45 5.57
N MET A 206 8.38 7.39 5.72
CA MET A 206 9.15 6.16 5.66
C MET A 206 8.71 5.14 6.74
N SER A 207 8.43 5.58 7.96
CA SER A 207 7.93 4.72 9.04
C SER A 207 6.53 4.19 8.73
N ALA A 208 5.65 5.05 8.18
CA ALA A 208 4.32 4.64 7.75
C ALA A 208 4.37 3.58 6.63
N LEU A 209 5.29 3.74 5.66
CA LEU A 209 5.56 2.75 4.62
C LEU A 209 6.11 1.44 5.21
N GLY A 210 7.01 1.53 6.20
CA GLY A 210 7.58 0.36 6.88
C GLY A 210 6.51 -0.51 7.54
N PHE A 211 5.58 0.10 8.29
CA PHE A 211 4.45 -0.63 8.90
C PHE A 211 3.51 -1.23 7.86
N ALA A 212 3.19 -0.49 6.78
CA ALA A 212 2.36 -1.04 5.72
C ALA A 212 2.99 -2.25 5.02
N LYS A 213 4.31 -2.21 4.76
CA LYS A 213 5.06 -3.35 4.22
C LYS A 213 5.06 -4.54 5.19
N LEU A 214 5.28 -4.29 6.48
CA LEU A 214 5.24 -5.32 7.52
C LEU A 214 3.87 -6.00 7.60
N ALA A 215 2.78 -5.23 7.50
CA ALA A 215 1.43 -5.76 7.43
C ALA A 215 1.22 -6.66 6.20
N MET A 216 1.72 -6.24 5.02
CA MET A 216 1.63 -7.04 3.80
C MET A 216 2.50 -8.29 3.82
N ILE A 217 3.69 -8.24 4.42
CA ILE A 217 4.51 -9.42 4.70
C ILE A 217 3.69 -10.47 5.46
N ALA A 218 3.00 -10.06 6.51
CA ALA A 218 2.18 -10.97 7.29
C ALA A 218 0.96 -11.51 6.53
N VAL A 219 0.34 -10.73 5.66
CA VAL A 219 -0.74 -11.20 4.78
C VAL A 219 -0.22 -12.25 3.82
N THR A 220 0.95 -12.00 3.21
CA THR A 220 1.58 -12.92 2.26
C THR A 220 1.97 -14.24 2.93
N LEU A 221 2.63 -14.18 4.09
CA LEU A 221 2.98 -15.37 4.89
C LEU A 221 1.74 -16.22 5.19
N LYS A 222 0.66 -15.59 5.68
CA LYS A 222 -0.59 -16.30 5.98
C LYS A 222 -1.22 -16.98 4.76
N ARG A 223 -0.97 -16.47 3.56
CA ARG A 223 -1.46 -17.09 2.31
C ARG A 223 -0.63 -18.28 1.87
N MET A 224 0.66 -18.25 2.14
CA MET A 224 1.57 -19.36 1.83
C MET A 224 1.34 -20.58 2.72
N THR A 225 0.86 -20.36 3.96
CA THR A 225 0.60 -21.42 4.95
C THR A 225 -0.81 -22.02 4.85
N ARG A 226 -1.67 -21.53 3.97
CA ARG A 226 -3.02 -22.05 3.68
C ARG A 226 -3.05 -22.80 2.36
#